data_92f115c6f67df45a4e6e319daf26d7c4
#
_entry.id   92f115c6f67df45a4e6e319daf26d7c4
#
_cell.length_a   1.000
_cell.length_b   1.000
_cell.length_c   1.000
_cell.angle_alpha   90.00
_cell.angle_beta   90.00
_cell.angle_gamma   90.00
#
_symmetry.space_group_name_H-M   'P 1'
#
loop_
_entity.id
_entity.type
_entity.pdbx_description
1 polymer ?
#
loop_
_entity_poly.entity_id
_entity_poly.type
_entity_poly.pdbx_seq_one_letter_code
_entity_poly.pdbx_strand_id
1 'polypeptide(L)'
;MKLQKILSNFQKLHPKEIDLSLDRIKNLCEKLGNPQNDIKCIQVCGTNGKGSTISFLHSILKEAKIKCNVYTSPHVRSINERFIYNDEIISDDELAELLKEVEDVNDGQPLTYFEALTAAFFYGCRKYEDNIVLAEFGLFGRGDAVNILNKNLCNIVTSISEDHLDWLPENERNI
;
A
#
# COMPACT_ATOMS: atom_id res chain seq x y z
N MET A 1 -16.62 13.52 7.55
CA MET A 1 -15.93 14.32 8.62
C MET A 1 -14.88 13.52 9.40
N LYS A 2 -15.18 12.31 9.89
CA LYS A 2 -14.22 11.48 10.67
C LYS A 2 -13.01 11.05 9.84
N LEU A 3 -13.22 10.50 8.64
CA LEU A 3 -12.15 10.06 7.72
C LEU A 3 -11.18 11.19 7.37
N GLN A 4 -11.67 12.34 6.93
CA GLN A 4 -10.84 13.48 6.54
C GLN A 4 -9.94 13.99 7.68
N LYS A 5 -10.43 13.95 8.93
CA LYS A 5 -9.63 14.33 10.09
C LYS A 5 -8.45 13.37 10.31
N ILE A 6 -8.69 12.06 10.23
CA ILE A 6 -7.66 11.04 10.41
C ILE A 6 -6.60 11.17 9.30
N LEU A 7 -7.03 11.30 8.04
CA LEU A 7 -6.11 11.48 6.92
C LEU A 7 -5.24 12.75 7.09
N SER A 8 -5.85 13.86 7.55
CA SER A 8 -5.10 15.09 7.85
C SER A 8 -4.10 14.91 8.99
N ASN A 9 -4.39 14.06 9.98
CA ASN A 9 -3.44 13.76 11.06
C ASN A 9 -2.22 13.02 10.51
N PHE A 10 -2.41 11.98 9.69
CA PHE A 10 -1.31 11.25 9.07
C PHE A 10 -0.41 12.14 8.20
N GLN A 11 -0.98 13.09 7.45
CA GLN A 11 -0.19 14.04 6.65
C GLN A 11 0.76 14.91 7.48
N LYS A 12 0.52 15.06 8.78
CA LYS A 12 1.33 15.90 9.68
C LYS A 12 2.41 15.12 10.45
N LEU A 13 2.37 13.78 10.42
CA LEU A 13 3.29 12.96 11.21
C LEU A 13 4.72 12.95 10.68
N HIS A 14 4.93 13.28 9.42
CA HIS A 14 6.27 13.29 8.82
C HIS A 14 6.49 14.57 8.01
N PRO A 15 7.66 15.24 8.16
CA PRO A 15 7.95 16.48 7.44
C PRO A 15 8.20 16.28 5.94
N LYS A 16 8.53 15.05 5.53
CA LYS A 16 8.73 14.69 4.12
C LYS A 16 7.56 13.87 3.64
N GLU A 17 7.10 14.14 2.44
CA GLU A 17 6.06 13.36 1.78
C GLU A 17 6.59 11.97 1.39
N ILE A 18 7.87 11.91 0.97
CA ILE A 18 8.57 10.69 0.56
C ILE A 18 9.85 10.54 1.40
N ASP A 19 9.98 9.37 2.01
CA ASP A 19 11.19 8.95 2.72
C ASP A 19 11.31 7.43 2.61
N LEU A 20 12.32 6.98 1.89
CA LEU A 20 12.51 5.60 1.45
C LEU A 20 13.11 4.68 2.55
N SER A 21 12.77 4.89 3.82
CA SER A 21 13.10 3.98 4.91
C SER A 21 11.98 2.97 5.13
N LEU A 22 12.34 1.70 5.36
CA LEU A 22 11.37 0.66 5.72
C LEU A 22 11.22 0.46 7.23
N ASP A 23 12.02 1.12 8.05
CA ASP A 23 12.04 0.87 9.51
C ASP A 23 10.76 1.32 10.18
N ARG A 24 10.21 2.46 9.80
CA ARG A 24 8.98 3.01 10.38
C ARG A 24 7.79 2.09 10.14
N ILE A 25 7.57 1.69 8.89
CA ILE A 25 6.44 0.79 8.56
C ILE A 25 6.63 -0.60 9.17
N LYS A 26 7.86 -1.13 9.24
CA LYS A 26 8.14 -2.40 9.91
C LYS A 26 7.81 -2.34 11.38
N ASN A 27 8.24 -1.28 12.09
CA ASN A 27 7.93 -1.06 13.49
C ASN A 27 6.42 -0.93 13.73
N LEU A 28 5.71 -0.22 12.87
CA LEU A 28 4.25 -0.13 12.96
C LEU A 28 3.58 -1.48 12.72
N CYS A 29 3.98 -2.20 11.68
CA CYS A 29 3.45 -3.54 11.39
C CYS A 29 3.74 -4.54 12.52
N GLU A 30 4.90 -4.46 13.19
CA GLU A 30 5.20 -5.27 14.37
C GLU A 30 4.20 -5.01 15.50
N LYS A 31 3.91 -3.75 15.80
CA LYS A 31 2.89 -3.36 16.78
C LYS A 31 1.48 -3.81 16.39
N LEU A 32 1.17 -3.86 15.10
CA LEU A 32 -0.09 -4.36 14.55
C LEU A 32 -0.16 -5.90 14.49
N GLY A 33 0.86 -6.61 14.98
CA GLY A 33 0.92 -8.07 15.00
C GLY A 33 1.42 -8.69 13.70
N ASN A 34 2.23 -7.96 12.92
CA ASN A 34 2.85 -8.39 11.67
C ASN A 34 1.86 -8.89 10.59
N PRO A 35 0.83 -8.11 10.24
CA PRO A 35 -0.21 -8.54 9.29
C PRO A 35 0.37 -8.92 7.92
N GLN A 36 1.51 -8.35 7.53
CA GLN A 36 2.18 -8.60 6.25
C GLN A 36 2.75 -10.01 6.11
N ASN A 37 2.97 -10.74 7.20
CA ASN A 37 3.66 -12.03 7.17
C ASN A 37 2.83 -13.16 6.54
N ASP A 38 1.52 -13.06 6.57
CA ASP A 38 0.60 -14.10 6.09
C ASP A 38 -0.05 -13.76 4.75
N ILE A 39 0.26 -12.59 4.19
CA ILE A 39 -0.27 -12.13 2.92
C ILE A 39 0.38 -12.88 1.75
N LYS A 40 -0.45 -13.53 0.92
CA LYS A 40 -0.05 -14.12 -0.37
C LYS A 40 -0.18 -13.05 -1.44
N CYS A 41 0.90 -12.43 -1.86
CA CYS A 41 0.87 -11.23 -2.69
C CYS A 41 1.44 -11.44 -4.09
N ILE A 42 0.80 -10.82 -5.08
CA ILE A 42 1.37 -10.48 -6.38
C ILE A 42 1.69 -8.98 -6.32
N GLN A 43 2.96 -8.64 -6.36
CA GLN A 43 3.43 -7.27 -6.35
C GLN A 43 3.67 -6.77 -7.77
N VAL A 44 3.27 -5.54 -8.07
CA VAL A 44 3.45 -4.93 -9.39
C VAL A 44 4.25 -3.64 -9.25
N CYS A 45 5.43 -3.59 -9.85
CA CYS A 45 6.30 -2.43 -9.90
C CYS A 45 6.59 -1.99 -11.34
N GLY A 46 7.22 -0.83 -11.49
CA GLY A 46 7.59 -0.24 -12.78
C GLY A 46 7.18 1.22 -12.88
N THR A 47 7.57 1.88 -13.96
CA THR A 47 7.25 3.30 -14.17
C THR A 47 5.80 3.47 -14.61
N ASN A 48 5.41 2.82 -15.70
CA ASN A 48 4.05 2.93 -16.26
C ASN A 48 3.37 1.56 -16.34
N GLY A 49 2.04 1.56 -16.30
CA GLY A 49 1.22 0.36 -16.52
C GLY A 49 0.96 -0.49 -15.28
N LYS A 50 1.46 -0.11 -14.09
CA LYS A 50 1.22 -0.84 -12.83
C LYS A 50 -0.27 -1.04 -12.54
N GLY A 51 -1.02 0.05 -12.41
CA GLY A 51 -2.45 0.02 -12.11
C GLY A 51 -3.26 -0.71 -13.20
N SER A 52 -2.92 -0.55 -14.48
CA SER A 52 -3.56 -1.29 -15.58
C SER A 52 -3.32 -2.80 -15.45
N THR A 53 -2.10 -3.20 -15.14
CA THR A 53 -1.75 -4.62 -14.93
C THR A 53 -2.54 -5.21 -13.76
N ILE A 54 -2.62 -4.49 -12.64
CA ILE A 54 -3.43 -4.90 -11.48
C ILE A 54 -4.91 -5.02 -11.85
N SER A 55 -5.45 -4.05 -12.58
CA SER A 55 -6.86 -4.05 -13.01
C SER A 55 -7.19 -5.26 -13.89
N PHE A 56 -6.30 -5.62 -14.83
CA PHE A 56 -6.47 -6.82 -15.65
C PHE A 56 -6.37 -8.10 -14.82
N LEU A 57 -5.37 -8.21 -13.94
CA LEU A 57 -5.22 -9.37 -13.06
C LEU A 57 -6.44 -9.55 -12.15
N HIS A 58 -6.91 -8.46 -11.53
CA HIS A 58 -8.10 -8.49 -10.69
C HIS A 58 -9.31 -8.99 -11.46
N SER A 59 -9.53 -8.48 -12.68
CA SER A 59 -10.63 -8.91 -13.53
C SER A 59 -10.55 -10.39 -13.90
N ILE A 60 -9.35 -10.88 -14.24
CA ILE A 60 -9.11 -12.29 -14.59
C ILE A 60 -9.35 -13.20 -13.38
N LEU A 61 -8.82 -12.85 -12.21
CA LEU A 61 -8.98 -13.63 -10.99
C LEU A 61 -10.43 -13.64 -10.52
N LYS A 62 -11.13 -12.51 -10.61
CA LYS A 62 -12.55 -12.40 -10.29
C LYS A 62 -13.40 -13.29 -11.19
N GLU A 63 -13.13 -13.34 -12.50
CA GLU A 63 -13.83 -14.23 -13.43
C GLU A 63 -13.53 -15.70 -13.11
N ALA A 64 -12.30 -15.99 -12.67
CA ALA A 64 -11.92 -17.32 -12.19
C ALA A 64 -12.49 -17.65 -10.80
N LYS A 65 -13.30 -16.77 -10.20
CA LYS A 65 -13.88 -16.89 -8.84
C LYS A 65 -12.84 -16.97 -7.72
N ILE A 66 -11.68 -16.39 -7.95
CA ILE A 66 -10.62 -16.24 -6.96
C ILE A 66 -10.77 -14.84 -6.35
N LYS A 67 -11.03 -14.79 -5.05
CA LYS A 67 -11.21 -13.54 -4.31
C LYS A 67 -9.88 -12.81 -4.12
N CYS A 68 -9.94 -11.47 -4.26
CA CYS A 68 -8.78 -10.61 -4.16
C CYS A 68 -8.97 -9.48 -3.16
N ASN A 69 -7.85 -9.07 -2.55
CA ASN A 69 -7.69 -7.76 -1.93
C ASN A 69 -6.73 -6.96 -2.81
N VAL A 70 -7.04 -5.70 -3.12
CA VAL A 70 -6.26 -4.92 -4.07
C VAL A 70 -5.84 -3.59 -3.44
N TYR A 71 -4.55 -3.28 -3.54
CA TYR A 71 -3.97 -2.01 -3.13
C TYR A 71 -3.35 -1.29 -4.32
N THR A 72 -3.83 -0.08 -4.62
CA THR A 72 -3.36 0.74 -5.73
C THR A 72 -3.03 2.17 -5.30
N SER A 73 -2.19 2.86 -6.08
CA SER A 73 -1.85 4.27 -5.84
C SER A 73 -1.38 4.97 -7.14
N PRO A 74 -1.67 6.28 -7.26
CA PRO A 74 -2.58 7.07 -6.44
C PRO A 74 -4.05 6.77 -6.75
N HIS A 75 -4.98 7.31 -5.96
CA HIS A 75 -6.41 7.33 -6.30
C HIS A 75 -6.72 8.47 -7.27
N VAL A 76 -7.81 8.35 -8.02
CA VAL A 76 -8.25 9.36 -9.00
C VAL A 76 -9.35 10.25 -8.43
N ARG A 77 -10.31 9.70 -7.73
CA ARG A 77 -11.46 10.42 -7.17
C ARG A 77 -11.54 10.36 -5.65
N SER A 78 -11.38 9.16 -5.09
CA SER A 78 -11.54 8.92 -3.65
C SER A 78 -10.44 8.02 -3.13
N ILE A 79 -9.98 8.30 -1.91
CA ILE A 79 -8.98 7.48 -1.20
C ILE A 79 -9.39 6.01 -1.09
N ASN A 80 -10.69 5.72 -1.04
CA ASN A 80 -11.24 4.38 -0.95
C ASN A 80 -10.86 3.48 -2.13
N GLU A 81 -10.63 4.08 -3.32
CA GLU A 81 -10.17 3.36 -4.52
C GLU A 81 -8.87 2.59 -4.28
N ARG A 82 -8.05 3.03 -3.32
CA ARG A 82 -6.79 2.35 -2.95
C ARG A 82 -7.01 1.04 -2.20
N PHE A 83 -8.19 0.83 -1.64
CA PHE A 83 -8.51 -0.25 -0.71
C PHE A 83 -9.67 -1.08 -1.22
N ILE A 84 -9.37 -2.16 -1.88
CA ILE A 84 -10.36 -3.16 -2.28
C ILE A 84 -10.15 -4.39 -1.42
N TYR A 85 -11.21 -4.84 -0.73
CA TYR A 85 -11.20 -6.07 0.04
C TYR A 85 -12.28 -7.01 -0.46
N ASN A 86 -11.95 -8.25 -0.69
CA ASN A 86 -12.89 -9.28 -1.16
C ASN A 86 -13.63 -8.88 -2.45
N ASP A 87 -12.92 -8.20 -3.37
CA ASP A 87 -13.39 -7.62 -4.65
C ASP A 87 -14.31 -6.40 -4.53
N GLU A 88 -14.42 -5.77 -3.34
CA GLU A 88 -15.26 -4.60 -3.12
C GLU A 88 -14.45 -3.43 -2.55
N ILE A 89 -14.75 -2.21 -3.02
CA ILE A 89 -14.14 -0.99 -2.50
C ILE A 89 -14.65 -0.75 -1.08
N ILE A 90 -13.72 -0.47 -0.17
CA ILE A 90 -14.03 -0.16 1.24
C ILE A 90 -14.94 1.08 1.36
N SER A 91 -15.88 1.06 2.29
CA SER A 91 -16.71 2.22 2.62
C SER A 91 -15.93 3.30 3.43
N ASP A 92 -16.43 4.53 3.46
CA ASP A 92 -15.82 5.62 4.25
C ASP A 92 -15.75 5.29 5.75
N ASP A 93 -16.80 4.67 6.28
CA ASP A 93 -16.87 4.32 7.69
C ASP A 93 -15.87 3.22 8.04
N GLU A 94 -15.80 2.14 7.26
CA GLU A 94 -14.84 1.06 7.47
C GLU A 94 -13.40 1.53 7.31
N LEU A 95 -13.12 2.39 6.31
CA LEU A 95 -11.79 2.97 6.13
C LEU A 95 -11.42 3.88 7.30
N ALA A 96 -12.36 4.67 7.81
CA ALA A 96 -12.13 5.52 8.97
C ALA A 96 -11.86 4.70 10.24
N GLU A 97 -12.54 3.59 10.44
CA GLU A 97 -12.29 2.68 11.56
C GLU A 97 -10.90 2.03 11.44
N LEU A 98 -10.58 1.48 10.28
CA LEU A 98 -9.30 0.87 9.98
C LEU A 98 -8.11 1.83 10.20
N LEU A 99 -8.21 3.04 9.67
CA LEU A 99 -7.18 4.06 9.83
C LEU A 99 -7.09 4.55 11.28
N LYS A 100 -8.19 4.57 12.01
CA LYS A 100 -8.18 4.96 13.43
C LYS A 100 -7.42 3.95 14.28
N GLU A 101 -7.60 2.66 14.04
CA GLU A 101 -6.84 1.62 14.73
C GLU A 101 -5.33 1.75 14.48
N VAL A 102 -4.95 2.03 13.23
CA VAL A 102 -3.55 2.27 12.87
C VAL A 102 -2.99 3.54 13.53
N GLU A 103 -3.78 4.63 13.56
CA GLU A 103 -3.42 5.88 14.24
C GLU A 103 -3.15 5.64 15.74
N ASP A 104 -4.04 4.90 16.40
CA ASP A 104 -3.94 4.60 17.83
C ASP A 104 -2.70 3.76 18.16
N VAL A 105 -2.40 2.75 17.33
CA VAL A 105 -1.22 1.89 17.51
C VAL A 105 0.08 2.64 17.18
N ASN A 106 0.05 3.55 16.20
CA ASN A 106 1.21 4.37 15.85
C ASN A 106 1.61 5.35 16.96
N ASP A 107 0.66 5.78 17.78
CA ASP A 107 0.87 6.65 18.94
C ASP A 107 1.72 7.90 18.60
N GLY A 108 1.38 8.58 17.52
CA GLY A 108 2.00 9.84 17.10
C GLY A 108 3.46 9.72 16.62
N GLN A 109 3.98 8.51 16.43
CA GLN A 109 5.35 8.33 15.91
C GLN A 109 5.45 8.83 14.47
N PRO A 110 6.64 9.33 14.05
CA PRO A 110 6.85 9.75 12.67
C PRO A 110 6.51 8.64 11.67
N LEU A 111 5.67 8.94 10.69
CA LEU A 111 5.20 8.01 9.68
C LEU A 111 4.78 8.78 8.43
N THR A 112 5.25 8.38 7.25
CA THR A 112 4.77 9.01 6.03
C THR A 112 3.31 8.63 5.76
N TYR A 113 2.62 9.47 5.02
CA TYR A 113 1.23 9.23 4.64
C TYR A 113 1.06 7.89 3.91
N PHE A 114 1.99 7.57 2.99
CA PHE A 114 1.94 6.32 2.24
C PHE A 114 2.20 5.09 3.13
N GLU A 115 3.13 5.18 4.08
CA GLU A 115 3.37 4.10 5.04
C GLU A 115 2.14 3.82 5.91
N ALA A 116 1.43 4.87 6.36
CA ALA A 116 0.21 4.72 7.14
C ALA A 116 -0.88 3.98 6.36
N LEU A 117 -1.11 4.39 5.09
CA LEU A 117 -2.10 3.74 4.23
C LEU A 117 -1.72 2.29 3.91
N THR A 118 -0.43 2.03 3.66
CA THR A 118 0.06 0.68 3.35
C THR A 118 -0.09 -0.26 4.56
N ALA A 119 0.29 0.20 5.75
CA ALA A 119 0.11 -0.57 6.99
C ALA A 119 -1.38 -0.85 7.26
N ALA A 120 -2.25 0.15 7.06
CA ALA A 120 -3.69 -0.01 7.20
C ALA A 120 -4.24 -1.05 6.20
N PHE A 121 -3.78 -1.02 4.94
CA PHE A 121 -4.20 -2.01 3.96
C PHE A 121 -3.81 -3.43 4.41
N PHE A 122 -2.57 -3.65 4.82
CA PHE A 122 -2.14 -4.97 5.30
C PHE A 122 -2.90 -5.41 6.54
N TYR A 123 -3.17 -4.50 7.46
CA TYR A 123 -3.95 -4.79 8.66
C TYR A 123 -5.38 -5.21 8.33
N GLY A 124 -6.03 -4.54 7.37
CA GLY A 124 -7.37 -4.89 6.89
C GLY A 124 -7.43 -6.26 6.19
N CYS A 125 -6.34 -6.71 5.55
CA CYS A 125 -6.28 -8.03 4.90
C CYS A 125 -6.51 -9.19 5.88
N ARG A 126 -6.28 -9.03 7.18
CA ARG A 126 -6.50 -10.06 8.22
C ARG A 126 -7.95 -10.57 8.29
N LYS A 127 -8.90 -9.79 7.81
CA LYS A 127 -10.31 -10.21 7.71
C LYS A 127 -10.55 -11.18 6.53
N TYR A 128 -9.55 -11.31 5.61
CA TYR A 128 -9.68 -12.02 4.35
C TYR A 128 -8.39 -12.77 4.03
N GLU A 129 -7.94 -13.64 4.95
CA GLU A 129 -6.61 -14.30 4.94
C GLU A 129 -6.39 -15.22 3.72
N ASP A 130 -7.47 -15.77 3.17
CA ASP A 130 -7.39 -16.67 2.01
C ASP A 130 -7.32 -15.93 0.66
N ASN A 131 -7.61 -14.63 0.64
CA ASN A 131 -7.60 -13.85 -0.58
C ASN A 131 -6.18 -13.62 -1.09
N ILE A 132 -6.04 -13.61 -2.44
CA ILE A 132 -4.80 -13.15 -3.07
C ILE A 132 -4.76 -11.62 -2.98
N VAL A 133 -3.61 -11.09 -2.58
CA VAL A 133 -3.37 -9.66 -2.58
C VAL A 133 -2.69 -9.25 -3.88
N LEU A 134 -3.24 -8.23 -4.54
CA LEU A 134 -2.61 -7.52 -5.65
C LEU A 134 -2.15 -6.16 -5.13
N ALA A 135 -0.84 -5.91 -5.09
CA ALA A 135 -0.31 -4.69 -4.50
C ALA A 135 0.57 -3.91 -5.49
N GLU A 136 0.22 -2.65 -5.69
CA GLU A 136 0.98 -1.69 -6.49
C GLU A 136 2.07 -1.03 -5.65
N PHE A 137 3.30 -1.01 -6.16
CA PHE A 137 4.35 -0.16 -5.61
C PHE A 137 4.05 1.31 -5.86
N GLY A 138 4.28 2.16 -4.86
CA GLY A 138 4.19 3.60 -5.03
C GLY A 138 5.37 4.16 -5.81
N LEU A 139 6.61 3.86 -5.37
CA LEU A 139 7.85 4.39 -5.93
C LEU A 139 9.01 3.39 -5.83
N PHE A 140 9.89 3.34 -6.83
CA PHE A 140 11.21 2.69 -6.84
C PHE A 140 11.31 1.21 -6.41
N GLY A 141 10.35 0.64 -5.75
CA GLY A 141 10.38 -0.75 -5.28
C GLY A 141 11.24 -0.98 -4.02
N ARG A 142 12.56 -0.75 -4.04
CA ARG A 142 13.47 -1.16 -2.94
C ARG A 142 13.14 -0.56 -1.58
N GLY A 143 12.83 0.75 -1.53
CA GLY A 143 12.47 1.47 -0.31
C GLY A 143 10.96 1.70 -0.17
N ASP A 144 10.15 1.08 -1.00
CA ASP A 144 8.71 1.25 -1.01
C ASP A 144 8.06 0.50 0.15
N ALA A 145 7.09 1.14 0.80
CA ALA A 145 6.38 0.58 1.94
C ALA A 145 5.71 -0.78 1.63
N VAL A 146 5.32 -1.03 0.38
CA VAL A 146 4.76 -2.32 -0.06
C VAL A 146 5.80 -3.43 -0.02
N ASN A 147 7.10 -3.11 -0.09
CA ASN A 147 8.18 -4.08 -0.16
C ASN A 147 8.60 -4.69 1.20
N ILE A 148 7.68 -4.76 2.16
CA ILE A 148 7.90 -5.46 3.44
C ILE A 148 7.27 -6.85 3.48
N LEU A 149 6.65 -7.28 2.41
CA LEU A 149 5.99 -8.58 2.29
C LEU A 149 7.02 -9.71 2.11
N ASN A 150 6.81 -10.82 2.82
CA ASN A 150 7.75 -11.95 2.84
C ASN A 150 7.30 -13.15 1.99
N LYS A 151 6.02 -13.24 1.63
CA LYS A 151 5.41 -14.39 0.92
C LYS A 151 4.85 -13.96 -0.43
N ASN A 152 5.73 -13.49 -1.33
CA ASN A 152 5.29 -13.12 -2.66
C ASN A 152 5.05 -14.35 -3.52
N LEU A 153 3.86 -14.43 -4.14
CA LEU A 153 3.55 -15.43 -5.15
C LEU A 153 4.29 -15.12 -6.46
N CYS A 154 4.32 -13.83 -6.82
CA CYS A 154 4.95 -13.33 -8.02
C CYS A 154 5.28 -11.84 -7.87
N ASN A 155 6.34 -11.40 -8.52
CA ASN A 155 6.66 -9.99 -8.71
C ASN A 155 6.61 -9.68 -10.21
N ILE A 156 5.81 -8.69 -10.58
CA ILE A 156 5.65 -8.25 -11.97
C ILE A 156 6.33 -6.91 -12.13
N VAL A 157 7.25 -6.82 -13.07
CA VAL A 157 7.88 -5.57 -13.49
C VAL A 157 7.24 -5.17 -14.82
N THR A 158 6.61 -3.98 -14.85
CA THR A 158 6.03 -3.43 -16.07
C THR A 158 7.11 -2.74 -16.93
N SER A 159 6.95 -1.49 -17.31
CA SER A 159 8.00 -0.74 -17.98
C SER A 159 8.94 -0.07 -16.97
N ILE A 160 10.21 0.05 -17.30
CA ILE A 160 11.18 0.84 -16.54
C ILE A 160 11.66 1.98 -17.45
N SER A 161 11.53 3.20 -16.98
CA SER A 161 12.02 4.41 -17.63
C SER A 161 12.37 5.46 -16.57
N GLU A 162 13.06 6.51 -16.96
CA GLU A 162 13.38 7.63 -16.06
C GLU A 162 12.11 8.25 -15.50
N ASP A 163 12.02 8.29 -14.18
CA ASP A 163 10.91 8.90 -13.44
C ASP A 163 11.39 9.23 -12.02
N HIS A 164 10.76 10.21 -11.38
CA HIS A 164 11.00 10.57 -9.99
C HIS A 164 12.48 10.86 -9.63
N LEU A 165 13.30 11.29 -10.58
CA LEU A 165 14.74 11.50 -10.38
C LEU A 165 15.06 12.49 -9.26
N ASP A 166 14.17 13.45 -8.97
CA ASP A 166 14.33 14.44 -7.91
C ASP A 166 14.37 13.82 -6.50
N TRP A 167 13.85 12.59 -6.36
CA TRP A 167 13.83 11.86 -5.09
C TRP A 167 15.03 10.94 -4.89
N LEU A 168 15.84 10.73 -5.93
CA LEU A 168 17.04 9.92 -5.86
C LEU A 168 18.26 10.77 -5.50
N PRO A 169 19.22 10.23 -4.70
CA PRO A 169 20.53 10.82 -4.55
C PRO A 169 21.21 11.01 -5.91
N GLU A 170 22.01 12.06 -6.05
CA GLU A 170 22.67 12.39 -7.34
C GLU A 170 23.47 11.22 -7.93
N ASN A 171 24.11 10.43 -7.08
CA ASN A 171 24.88 9.25 -7.49
C ASN A 171 24.01 8.07 -7.97
N GLU A 172 22.71 8.11 -7.78
CA GLU A 172 21.75 7.06 -8.18
C GLU A 172 20.86 7.49 -9.36
N ARG A 173 21.03 8.72 -9.87
CA ARG A 173 20.22 9.25 -10.99
C ARG A 173 20.65 8.77 -12.38
N ASN A 174 21.82 8.14 -12.48
CA ASN A 174 22.41 7.67 -13.73
C ASN A 174 22.43 6.13 -13.77
N ILE A 175 21.24 5.53 -13.81
CA ILE A 175 21.11 4.07 -14.03
C ILE A 175 20.65 3.83 -15.45
#